data_5bba4c19f519f6c116590cb5b346576f
#
_entry.id   5bba4c19f519f6c116590cb5b346576f
#
_cell.length_a   1.000
_cell.length_b   1.000
_cell.length_c   1.000
_cell.angle_alpha   90.00
_cell.angle_beta   90.00
_cell.angle_gamma   90.00
#
_symmetry.space_group_name_H-M   'P 1'
#
loop_
_entity.id
_entity.type
_entity.pdbx_description
1 polymer ?
#
loop_
_entity_poly.entity_id
_entity_poly.type
_entity_poly.pdbx_seq_one_letter_code
_entity_poly.pdbx_strand_id
1 'polypeptide(L)'
;MDLMPDLNRRGVSTPEERISSREVELIKFRDGRTNLQVKLLSGEEFIGAIRWYDDRAIRLVQDDRSEVTIYLNAVAYYRSLPNAV
;
A
#
# COMPACT_ATOMS: atom_id res chain seq x y z
N MET A 1 -17.53 -30.83 14.65
CA MET A 1 -17.46 -30.62 14.21
C MET A 1 -17.40 -30.26 14.07
N ASP A 2 -17.01 -30.00 14.26
CA ASP A 2 -16.72 -29.60 13.80
C ASP A 2 -16.43 -29.21 13.92
N LEU A 3 -16.08 -29.33 14.29
CA LEU A 3 -15.66 -29.01 14.07
C LEU A 3 -15.33 -28.45 14.01
N MET A 4 -15.07 -28.31 14.13
CA MET A 4 -14.63 -27.84 13.64
C MET A 4 -14.45 -27.30 13.48
N PRO A 5 -14.20 -27.27 13.68
CA PRO A 5 -13.89 -26.79 13.20
C PRO A 5 -13.65 -26.21 13.13
N ASP A 6 -13.51 -26.06 13.26
CA ASP A 6 -13.20 -25.55 12.67
C ASP A 6 -12.76 -24.98 12.54
N LEU A 7 -12.45 -25.13 12.77
CA LEU A 7 -12.03 -24.79 12.20
C LEU A 7 -11.87 -24.35 11.89
N ASN A 8 -11.94 -24.39 12.12
CA ASN A 8 -11.94 -24.15 11.45
C ASN A 8 -12.12 -23.71 11.33
N ARG A 9 -12.11 -23.76 11.37
CA ARG A 9 -12.38 -23.49 11.15
C ARG A 9 -12.54 -22.81 11.14
N ARG A 10 -12.41 -22.42 11.47
CA ARG A 10 -12.33 -21.71 11.41
C ARG A 10 -12.12 -21.33 10.91
N GLY A 11 -12.62 -21.34 10.96
CA GLY A 11 -12.32 -21.08 9.62
C GLY A 11 -10.94 -20.60 9.40
N VAL A 12 -10.27 -21.36 8.73
CA VAL A 12 -8.97 -20.94 8.28
C VAL A 12 -9.16 -19.99 7.10
N SER A 13 -8.60 -18.78 7.23
CA SER A 13 -8.65 -17.82 6.15
C SER A 13 -7.76 -18.24 5.02
N THR A 14 -8.22 -18.07 3.80
CA THR A 14 -7.36 -18.21 2.64
C THR A 14 -6.45 -16.98 2.56
N PRO A 15 -5.34 -17.04 1.82
CA PRO A 15 -4.49 -15.85 1.67
C PRO A 15 -5.26 -14.64 1.14
N GLU A 16 -6.23 -14.86 0.25
CA GLU A 16 -7.04 -13.76 -0.27
C GLU A 16 -7.86 -13.10 0.83
N GLU A 17 -8.33 -13.89 1.76
CA GLU A 17 -9.12 -13.37 2.87
C GLU A 17 -8.28 -12.57 3.84
N ARG A 18 -6.96 -12.69 3.75
CA ARG A 18 -6.04 -12.00 4.63
C ARG A 18 -5.45 -10.75 4.03
N ILE A 19 -5.94 -10.35 2.86
CA ILE A 19 -5.48 -9.11 2.26
C ILE A 19 -5.81 -7.97 3.22
N SER A 20 -4.80 -7.23 3.62
CA SER A 20 -4.98 -6.14 4.57
C SER A 20 -5.68 -4.97 3.92
N SER A 21 -6.29 -4.13 4.75
CA SER A 21 -6.89 -2.89 4.27
C SER A 21 -5.86 -2.04 3.54
N ARG A 22 -4.62 -2.05 4.01
CA ARG A 22 -3.54 -1.31 3.37
C ARG A 22 -3.29 -1.82 1.95
N GLU A 23 -3.28 -3.14 1.77
CA GLU A 23 -3.05 -3.69 0.44
C GLU A 23 -4.16 -3.33 -0.53
N VAL A 24 -5.40 -3.40 -0.08
CA VAL A 24 -6.55 -3.01 -0.90
C VAL A 24 -6.42 -1.55 -1.31
N GLU A 25 -6.06 -0.70 -0.38
CA GLU A 25 -5.88 0.72 -0.63
C GLU A 25 -4.75 0.96 -1.64
N LEU A 26 -3.63 0.28 -1.46
CA LEU A 26 -2.49 0.44 -2.35
C LEU A 26 -2.81 -0.02 -3.77
N ILE A 27 -3.59 -1.08 -3.90
CA ILE A 27 -4.04 -1.55 -5.21
C ILE A 27 -4.86 -0.47 -5.90
N LYS A 28 -5.79 0.14 -5.17
CA LYS A 28 -6.63 1.19 -5.72
C LYS A 28 -5.80 2.40 -6.15
N PHE A 29 -4.84 2.79 -5.34
CA PHE A 29 -3.97 3.92 -5.66
C PHE A 29 -3.14 3.61 -6.91
N ARG A 30 -2.60 2.40 -6.99
CA ARG A 30 -1.80 2.01 -8.15
C ARG A 30 -2.63 2.01 -9.42
N ASP A 31 -3.77 1.35 -9.37
CA ASP A 31 -4.62 1.19 -10.56
C ASP A 31 -5.21 2.52 -11.00
N GLY A 32 -5.52 3.39 -10.05
CA GLY A 32 -6.07 4.71 -10.36
C GLY A 32 -5.01 5.76 -10.64
N ARG A 33 -3.73 5.39 -10.53
CA ARG A 33 -2.62 6.33 -10.71
C ARG A 33 -2.77 7.56 -9.82
N THR A 34 -3.22 7.32 -8.61
CA THR A 34 -3.43 8.38 -7.63
C THR A 34 -2.11 8.90 -7.13
N ASN A 35 -1.95 10.21 -7.10
CA ASN A 35 -0.76 10.79 -6.49
C ASN A 35 -0.82 10.65 -5.00
N LEU A 36 0.26 10.19 -4.43
CA LEU A 36 0.41 10.05 -2.98
C LEU A 36 1.49 11.01 -2.49
N GLN A 37 1.26 11.53 -1.31
CA GLN A 37 2.30 12.21 -0.55
C GLN A 37 2.77 11.24 0.51
N VAL A 38 4.06 10.94 0.49
CA VAL A 38 4.67 10.01 1.45
C VAL A 38 5.66 10.78 2.29
N LYS A 39 5.46 10.76 3.59
CA LYS A 39 6.39 11.40 4.51
C LYS A 39 7.18 10.36 5.25
N LEU A 40 8.49 10.53 5.25
CA LEU A 40 9.39 9.61 5.93
C LEU A 40 9.62 10.05 7.36
N LEU A 41 10.07 9.11 8.18
CA LEU A 41 10.45 9.42 9.56
C LEU A 41 11.56 10.44 9.63
N SER A 42 12.39 10.53 8.61
CA SER A 42 13.47 11.52 8.52
C SER A 42 12.96 12.93 8.24
N GLY A 43 11.68 13.06 7.86
CA GLY A 43 11.13 14.36 7.49
C GLY A 43 11.06 14.60 6.00
N GLU A 44 11.71 13.77 5.21
CA GLU A 44 11.63 13.91 3.76
C GLU A 44 10.23 13.57 3.25
N GLU A 45 9.86 14.22 2.17
CA GLU A 45 8.56 13.99 1.53
C GLU A 45 8.74 13.70 0.06
N PHE A 46 7.89 12.79 -0.43
CA PHE A 46 7.87 12.45 -1.85
C PHE A 46 6.44 12.47 -2.32
N ILE A 47 6.23 12.91 -3.55
CA ILE A 47 4.92 12.92 -4.17
C ILE A 47 5.01 12.19 -5.49
N GLY A 48 4.15 11.22 -5.69
CA GLY A 48 4.15 10.46 -6.93
C GLY A 48 3.09 9.40 -6.94
N ALA A 49 3.00 8.69 -8.06
CA ALA A 49 2.06 7.59 -8.22
C ALA A 49 2.78 6.27 -8.03
N ILE A 50 2.05 5.29 -7.52
CA ILE A 50 2.64 3.98 -7.29
C ILE A 50 2.88 3.28 -8.61
N ARG A 51 4.12 2.85 -8.81
CA ARG A 51 4.46 1.98 -9.94
C ARG A 51 4.30 0.52 -9.55
N TRP A 52 4.82 0.16 -8.38
CA TRP A 52 4.62 -1.16 -7.80
C TRP A 52 4.80 -1.05 -6.28
N TYR A 53 4.38 -2.07 -5.61
CA TYR A 53 4.58 -2.19 -4.16
C TYR A 53 4.67 -3.66 -3.79
N ASP A 54 5.24 -3.91 -2.63
CA ASP A 54 5.22 -5.24 -2.02
C ASP A 54 5.01 -5.06 -0.51
N ASP A 55 5.31 -6.09 0.26
CA ASP A 55 5.08 -6.04 1.70
C ASP A 55 6.09 -5.16 2.44
N ARG A 56 7.12 -4.69 1.76
CA ARG A 56 8.21 -3.93 2.39
C ARG A 56 8.42 -2.55 1.80
N ALA A 57 8.03 -2.34 0.57
CA ALA A 57 8.41 -1.13 -0.14
C ALA A 57 7.35 -0.69 -1.13
N ILE A 58 7.42 0.58 -1.46
CA ILE A 58 6.59 1.19 -2.50
C ILE A 58 7.53 1.89 -3.47
N ARG A 59 7.29 1.70 -4.76
CA ARG A 59 8.00 2.45 -5.79
C ARG A 59 7.09 3.54 -6.33
N LEU A 60 7.53 4.79 -6.23
CA LEU A 60 6.78 5.94 -6.75
C LEU A 60 7.42 6.47 -8.00
N VAL A 61 6.57 6.92 -8.92
CA VAL A 61 7.00 7.70 -10.08
C VAL A 61 6.60 9.15 -9.80
N GLN A 62 7.59 10.02 -9.76
CA GLN A 62 7.38 11.43 -9.47
C GLN A 62 7.10 12.22 -10.74
N ASP A 63 6.73 13.49 -10.58
CA ASP A 63 6.33 14.33 -11.71
C ASP A 63 7.43 14.48 -12.76
N ASP A 64 8.68 14.49 -12.31
CA ASP A 64 9.82 14.61 -13.23
C ASP A 64 10.19 13.27 -13.85
N ARG A 65 9.37 12.24 -13.62
CA ARG A 65 9.54 10.88 -14.10
C ARG A 65 10.66 10.11 -13.42
N SER A 66 11.28 10.70 -12.40
CA SER A 66 12.19 9.93 -11.58
C SER A 66 11.41 8.96 -10.71
N GLU A 67 12.05 7.87 -10.35
CA GLU A 67 11.42 6.85 -9.52
C GLU A 67 12.19 6.72 -8.22
N VAL A 68 11.46 6.50 -7.17
CA VAL A 68 12.07 6.31 -5.85
C VAL A 68 11.43 5.11 -5.20
N THR A 69 12.25 4.25 -4.59
CA THR A 69 11.76 3.13 -3.80
C THR A 69 11.83 3.53 -2.34
N ILE A 70 10.69 3.48 -1.69
CA ILE A 70 10.55 3.89 -0.30
C ILE A 70 10.22 2.67 0.52
N TYR A 71 11.03 2.39 1.54
CA TYR A 71 10.78 1.27 2.43
C TYR A 71 9.71 1.64 3.45
N LEU A 72 8.73 0.76 3.61
CA LEU A 72 7.58 1.06 4.46
C LEU A 72 7.96 1.31 5.91
N ASN A 73 9.03 0.67 6.39
CA ASN A 73 9.46 0.91 7.77
C ASN A 73 10.07 2.29 7.99
N ALA A 74 10.34 3.03 6.92
CA ALA A 74 10.83 4.39 7.01
C ALA A 74 9.71 5.43 6.86
N VAL A 75 8.48 4.97 6.61
CA VAL A 75 7.35 5.86 6.33
C VAL A 75 6.66 6.25 7.63
N ALA A 76 6.53 7.56 7.85
CA ALA A 76 5.74 8.05 8.97
C ALA A 76 4.25 8.01 8.63
N TYR A 77 3.91 8.47 7.43
CA TYR A 77 2.55 8.37 6.92
C TYR A 77 2.55 8.59 5.41
N TYR A 78 1.47 8.20 4.80
CA TYR A 78 1.19 8.58 3.41
C TYR A 78 -0.28 8.91 3.29
N ARG A 79 -0.61 9.70 2.29
CA ARG A 79 -2.00 10.04 2.01
C ARG A 79 -2.18 10.26 0.53
N SER A 80 -3.41 10.05 0.08
CA SER A 80 -3.74 10.36 -1.30
C SER A 80 -3.96 11.86 -1.43
N LEU A 81 -3.55 12.39 -2.57
CA LEU A 81 -3.79 13.79 -2.88
C LEU A 81 -4.99 13.89 -3.80
N PRO A 82 -5.78 14.96 -3.69
CA PRO A 82 -6.89 15.11 -4.61
C PRO A 82 -6.37 15.28 -6.03
N ASN A 83 -7.11 14.71 -6.97
CA ASN A 83 -6.77 14.89 -8.37
C ASN A 83 -6.97 16.35 -8.75
N ALA A 84 -5.98 16.88 -9.45
CA ALA A 84 -6.15 18.20 -10.04
C ALA A 84 -7.17 18.09 -11.17
N VAL A 85 -8.11 18.95 -11.17
CA VAL A 85 -9.18 18.90 -12.15
C VAL A 85 -9.13 20.16 -12.99
#